data_b5e11131e6a8a7bbd9f5c08181aea6b2
#
_entry.id   b5e11131e6a8a7bbd9f5c08181aea6b2
#
_cell.length_a   1.000
_cell.length_b   1.000
_cell.length_c   1.000
_cell.angle_alpha   90.00
_cell.angle_beta   90.00
_cell.angle_gamma   90.00
#
_symmetry.space_group_name_H-M   'P 1'
#
loop_
_entity.id
_entity.type
_entity.pdbx_description
1 polymer ?
#
loop_
_entity_poly.entity_id
_entity_poly.type
_entity_poly.pdbx_seq_one_letter_code
_entity_poly.pdbx_strand_id
1 'polypeptide(L)'
;MIKKIKSTADKFVESMSPKEKLAFDEEFKELLLSEMILAAMEEDHVSVRRLAKLAGVSPTIIQSMRSGIKKDFNMGSFFKVLSGLGFKVFIERNGEQFPLDLSHINKS
;
A
#
# COMPACT_ATOMS: atom_id res chain seq x y z
N MET A 1 8.32 14.50 -6.57
CA MET A 1 7.84 14.70 -5.19
C MET A 1 6.47 15.35 -5.18
N ILE A 2 5.55 14.80 -4.42
CA ILE A 2 4.19 15.33 -4.36
C ILE A 2 4.15 16.56 -3.46
N LYS A 3 3.68 17.66 -4.02
CA LYS A 3 3.54 18.89 -3.26
C LYS A 3 2.32 18.78 -2.35
N LYS A 4 2.51 18.99 -1.07
CA LYS A 4 1.44 18.88 -0.10
C LYS A 4 0.53 20.10 -0.19
N ILE A 5 -0.74 19.88 -0.47
CA ILE A 5 -1.75 20.91 -0.57
C ILE A 5 -2.77 20.68 0.54
N LYS A 6 -3.11 21.69 1.30
CA LYS A 6 -4.13 21.58 2.33
C LYS A 6 -5.50 21.38 1.69
N SER A 7 -6.10 20.24 1.94
CA SER A 7 -7.43 19.87 1.47
C SER A 7 -8.43 19.99 2.62
N THR A 8 -9.70 19.74 2.30
CA THR A 8 -10.74 19.66 3.34
C THR A 8 -10.41 18.55 4.34
N ALA A 9 -9.83 17.46 3.87
CA ALA A 9 -9.42 16.36 4.74
C ALA A 9 -8.33 16.79 5.71
N ASP A 10 -7.36 17.59 5.27
CA ASP A 10 -6.32 18.11 6.14
C ASP A 10 -6.89 18.98 7.24
N LYS A 11 -7.84 19.85 6.91
CA LYS A 11 -8.50 20.71 7.89
C LYS A 11 -9.28 19.89 8.91
N PHE A 12 -9.91 18.81 8.47
CA PHE A 12 -10.65 17.92 9.35
C PHE A 12 -9.71 17.26 10.35
N VAL A 13 -8.58 16.78 9.89
CA VAL A 13 -7.56 16.15 10.75
C VAL A 13 -7.01 17.15 11.78
N GLU A 14 -6.80 18.41 11.38
CA GLU A 14 -6.30 19.44 12.29
C GLU A 14 -7.23 19.69 13.48
N SER A 15 -8.53 19.45 13.31
CA SER A 15 -9.51 19.64 14.37
C SER A 15 -9.62 18.47 15.35
N MET A 16 -8.96 17.36 15.05
CA MET A 16 -9.02 16.15 15.87
C MET A 16 -8.12 16.22 17.10
N SER A 17 -8.49 15.48 18.15
CA SER A 17 -7.60 15.26 19.28
C SER A 17 -6.39 14.41 18.85
N PRO A 18 -5.28 14.42 19.63
CA PRO A 18 -4.12 13.59 19.27
C PRO A 18 -4.45 12.10 19.12
N LYS A 19 -5.33 11.57 19.96
CA LYS A 19 -5.75 10.18 19.88
C LYS A 19 -6.57 9.91 18.62
N GLU A 20 -7.48 10.83 18.29
CA GLU A 20 -8.28 10.72 17.08
C GLU A 20 -7.41 10.84 15.83
N LYS A 21 -6.43 11.76 15.84
CA LYS A 21 -5.49 11.91 14.72
C LYS A 21 -4.73 10.62 14.47
N LEU A 22 -4.26 9.95 15.51
CA LEU A 22 -3.49 8.73 15.36
C LEU A 22 -4.34 7.63 14.71
N ALA A 23 -5.57 7.46 15.19
CA ALA A 23 -6.47 6.46 14.63
C ALA A 23 -6.83 6.79 13.18
N PHE A 24 -7.11 8.07 12.90
CA PHE A 24 -7.44 8.51 11.55
C PHE A 24 -6.26 8.31 10.59
N ASP A 25 -5.03 8.63 11.03
CA ASP A 25 -3.84 8.46 10.21
C ASP A 25 -3.61 7.01 9.84
N GLU A 26 -3.83 6.09 10.76
CA GLU A 26 -3.68 4.66 10.48
C GLU A 26 -4.68 4.19 9.43
N GLU A 27 -5.95 4.56 9.58
CA GLU A 27 -6.99 4.22 8.63
C GLU A 27 -6.73 4.85 7.26
N PHE A 28 -6.30 6.10 7.26
CA PHE A 28 -6.01 6.82 6.04
C PHE A 28 -4.87 6.14 5.27
N LYS A 29 -3.82 5.73 5.97
CA LYS A 29 -2.69 5.04 5.34
C LYS A 29 -3.10 3.70 4.73
N GLU A 30 -3.96 2.96 5.42
CA GLU A 30 -4.49 1.70 4.91
C GLU A 30 -5.29 1.91 3.62
N LEU A 31 -6.16 2.93 3.61
CA LEU A 31 -6.93 3.27 2.43
C LEU A 31 -6.03 3.75 1.30
N LEU A 32 -5.02 4.53 1.61
CA LEU A 32 -4.09 5.04 0.61
C LEU A 32 -3.34 3.90 -0.08
N LEU A 33 -2.87 2.93 0.69
CA LEU A 33 -2.19 1.77 0.12
C LEU A 33 -3.12 0.96 -0.78
N SER A 34 -4.37 0.77 -0.35
CA SER A 34 -5.37 0.08 -1.18
C SER A 34 -5.63 0.82 -2.48
N GLU A 35 -5.74 2.14 -2.42
CA GLU A 35 -5.95 2.96 -3.61
C GLU A 35 -4.76 2.90 -4.56
N MET A 36 -3.56 2.86 -4.04
CA MET A 36 -2.36 2.72 -4.87
C MET A 36 -2.36 1.40 -5.64
N ILE A 37 -2.76 0.32 -4.99
CA ILE A 37 -2.86 -0.98 -5.63
C ILE A 37 -3.93 -0.96 -6.72
N LEU A 38 -5.11 -0.41 -6.41
CA LEU A 38 -6.19 -0.30 -7.38
C LEU A 38 -5.79 0.53 -8.59
N ALA A 39 -5.16 1.67 -8.35
CA ALA A 39 -4.74 2.56 -9.42
C ALA A 39 -3.70 1.89 -10.33
N ALA A 40 -2.75 1.17 -9.74
CA ALA A 40 -1.74 0.45 -10.52
C ALA A 40 -2.37 -0.65 -11.36
N MET A 41 -3.33 -1.39 -10.79
CA MET A 41 -4.05 -2.43 -11.53
C MET A 41 -4.81 -1.85 -12.71
N GLU A 42 -5.48 -0.71 -12.53
CA GLU A 42 -6.20 -0.05 -13.60
C GLU A 42 -5.26 0.46 -14.69
N GLU A 43 -4.20 1.10 -14.28
CA GLU A 43 -3.21 1.65 -15.21
C GLU A 43 -2.60 0.57 -16.09
N ASP A 44 -2.27 -0.57 -15.50
CA ASP A 44 -1.63 -1.68 -16.21
C ASP A 44 -2.63 -2.66 -16.81
N HIS A 45 -3.93 -2.41 -16.63
CA HIS A 45 -4.99 -3.32 -17.09
C HIS A 45 -4.80 -4.75 -16.58
N VAL A 46 -4.47 -4.87 -15.29
CA VAL A 46 -4.21 -6.16 -14.66
C VAL A 46 -5.42 -6.56 -13.82
N SER A 47 -5.94 -7.76 -14.09
CA SER A 47 -7.04 -8.31 -13.31
C SER A 47 -6.54 -8.88 -11.99
N VAL A 48 -7.47 -9.10 -11.04
CA VAL A 48 -7.14 -9.75 -9.77
C VAL A 48 -6.48 -11.10 -10.00
N ARG A 49 -7.00 -11.88 -10.92
CA ARG A 49 -6.50 -13.21 -11.24
C ARG A 49 -5.07 -13.16 -11.77
N ARG A 50 -4.81 -12.23 -12.67
CA ARG A 50 -3.49 -12.08 -13.25
C ARG A 50 -2.48 -11.60 -12.21
N LEU A 51 -2.88 -10.62 -11.39
CA LEU A 51 -1.99 -10.12 -10.34
C LEU A 51 -1.68 -11.22 -9.32
N ALA A 52 -2.67 -12.04 -8.98
CA ALA A 52 -2.45 -13.17 -8.08
C ALA A 52 -1.36 -14.11 -8.63
N LYS A 53 -1.40 -14.38 -9.92
CA LYS A 53 -0.37 -15.19 -10.59
C LYS A 53 0.99 -14.52 -10.57
N LEU A 54 1.03 -13.25 -10.93
CA LEU A 54 2.30 -12.50 -10.97
C LEU A 54 2.95 -12.40 -9.61
N ALA A 55 2.14 -12.19 -8.57
CA ALA A 55 2.63 -12.02 -7.21
C ALA A 55 2.85 -13.34 -6.46
N GLY A 56 2.25 -14.43 -6.95
CA GLY A 56 2.34 -15.70 -6.26
C GLY A 56 1.49 -15.76 -4.99
N VAL A 57 0.34 -15.11 -5.00
CA VAL A 57 -0.61 -15.10 -3.89
C VAL A 57 -2.00 -15.50 -4.38
N SER A 58 -2.91 -15.76 -3.44
CA SER A 58 -4.28 -16.12 -3.83
C SER A 58 -5.06 -14.87 -4.26
N PRO A 59 -6.06 -15.03 -5.14
CA PRO A 59 -6.94 -13.92 -5.50
C PRO A 59 -7.66 -13.30 -4.31
N THR A 60 -7.97 -14.10 -3.29
CA THR A 60 -8.63 -13.62 -2.08
C THR A 60 -7.78 -12.58 -1.36
N ILE A 61 -6.46 -12.78 -1.32
CA ILE A 61 -5.54 -11.82 -0.70
C ILE A 61 -5.58 -10.50 -1.43
N ILE A 62 -5.62 -10.51 -2.75
CA ILE A 62 -5.71 -9.30 -3.56
C ILE A 62 -7.04 -8.59 -3.33
N GLN A 63 -8.13 -9.33 -3.27
CA GLN A 63 -9.44 -8.76 -2.98
C GLN A 63 -9.47 -8.08 -1.62
N SER A 64 -8.86 -8.71 -0.60
CA SER A 64 -8.75 -8.12 0.72
C SER A 64 -7.99 -6.81 0.70
N MET A 65 -6.90 -6.75 -0.05
CA MET A 65 -6.10 -5.53 -0.15
C MET A 65 -6.83 -4.41 -0.87
N ARG A 66 -7.66 -4.75 -1.85
CA ARG A 66 -8.47 -3.76 -2.57
C ARG A 66 -9.57 -3.18 -1.72
N SER A 67 -10.07 -3.96 -0.76
CA SER A 67 -11.13 -3.50 0.16
C SER A 67 -10.60 -2.67 1.32
N GLY A 68 -9.30 -2.67 1.51
CA GLY A 68 -8.64 -1.97 2.62
C GLY A 68 -7.66 -2.91 3.29
N ILE A 69 -6.49 -2.40 3.61
CA ILE A 69 -5.45 -3.21 4.24
C ILE A 69 -5.72 -3.27 5.74
N LYS A 70 -5.91 -4.47 6.25
CA LYS A 70 -6.25 -4.71 7.65
C LYS A 70 -5.03 -5.16 8.45
N LYS A 71 -5.15 -5.07 9.77
CA LYS A 71 -4.05 -5.35 10.69
C LYS A 71 -3.46 -6.75 10.58
N ASP A 72 -4.26 -7.72 10.19
CA ASP A 72 -3.84 -9.11 10.14
C ASP A 72 -3.39 -9.58 8.76
N PHE A 73 -3.23 -8.66 7.81
CA PHE A 73 -2.73 -9.08 6.51
C PHE A 73 -1.24 -9.41 6.60
N ASN A 74 -0.81 -10.33 5.76
CA ASN A 74 0.55 -10.83 5.76
C ASN A 74 1.48 -9.87 5.02
N MET A 75 2.54 -9.41 5.70
CA MET A 75 3.51 -8.47 5.12
C MET A 75 4.22 -9.07 3.90
N GLY A 76 4.56 -10.35 3.95
CA GLY A 76 5.17 -11.02 2.82
C GLY A 76 4.28 -11.01 1.59
N SER A 77 2.99 -11.28 1.77
CA SER A 77 2.01 -11.21 0.68
C SER A 77 1.90 -9.80 0.13
N PHE A 78 1.91 -8.81 1.00
CA PHE A 78 1.85 -7.42 0.58
C PHE A 78 3.04 -7.06 -0.30
N PHE A 79 4.25 -7.41 0.12
CA PHE A 79 5.45 -7.15 -0.68
C PHE A 79 5.42 -7.88 -2.02
N LYS A 80 4.89 -9.11 -2.04
CA LYS A 80 4.73 -9.85 -3.29
C LYS A 80 3.81 -9.13 -4.27
N VAL A 81 2.70 -8.59 -3.76
CA VAL A 81 1.76 -7.83 -4.58
C VAL A 81 2.42 -6.55 -5.12
N LEU A 82 3.13 -5.83 -4.26
CA LEU A 82 3.84 -4.62 -4.69
C LEU A 82 4.86 -4.94 -5.78
N SER A 83 5.62 -6.01 -5.60
CA SER A 83 6.59 -6.44 -6.59
C SER A 83 5.93 -6.84 -7.90
N GLY A 84 4.81 -7.56 -7.82
CA GLY A 84 4.04 -7.96 -9.01
C GLY A 84 3.51 -6.79 -9.81
N LEU A 85 3.27 -5.65 -9.16
CA LEU A 85 2.83 -4.42 -9.80
C LEU A 85 3.97 -3.50 -10.21
N GLY A 86 5.21 -3.92 -9.98
CA GLY A 86 6.37 -3.13 -10.37
C GLY A 86 6.76 -2.03 -9.40
N PHE A 87 6.18 -2.02 -8.21
CA PHE A 87 6.58 -1.06 -7.19
C PHE A 87 7.95 -1.40 -6.60
N LYS A 88 8.70 -0.36 -6.27
CA LYS A 88 9.93 -0.50 -5.51
C LYS A 88 9.70 0.05 -4.12
N VAL A 89 10.24 -0.62 -3.12
CA VAL A 89 10.05 -0.23 -1.72
C VAL A 89 11.38 0.24 -1.16
N PHE A 90 11.35 1.37 -0.49
CA PHE A 90 12.51 1.97 0.16
C PHE A 90 12.24 2.19 1.64
N ILE A 91 13.27 2.05 2.43
CA ILE A 91 13.24 2.44 3.83
C ILE A 91 14.12 3.67 3.96
N GLU A 92 13.63 4.69 4.62
CA GLU A 92 14.38 5.93 4.78
C GLU A 92 14.62 6.23 6.26
N ARG A 93 15.83 6.68 6.55
CA ARG A 93 16.19 7.15 7.87
C ARG A 93 17.21 8.28 7.72
N ASN A 94 16.92 9.40 8.35
CA ASN A 94 17.83 10.58 8.35
C ASN A 94 18.21 11.01 6.93
N GLY A 95 17.28 10.94 6.00
CA GLY A 95 17.50 11.34 4.62
C GLY A 95 18.17 10.29 3.74
N GLU A 96 18.58 9.17 4.30
CA GLU A 96 19.16 8.07 3.53
C GLU A 96 18.08 7.06 3.16
N GLN A 97 18.07 6.65 1.91
CA GLN A 97 17.11 5.66 1.40
C GLN A 97 17.81 4.33 1.18
N PHE A 98 17.19 3.28 1.67
CA PHE A 98 17.69 1.92 1.53
C PHE A 98 16.66 1.13 0.73
N PRO A 99 16.97 0.75 -0.53
CA PRO A 99 16.02 -0.03 -1.31
C PRO A 99 15.91 -1.44 -0.78
N LEU A 100 14.67 -1.95 -0.70
CA LEU A 100 14.43 -3.34 -0.36
C LEU A 100 14.41 -4.17 -1.63
N ASP A 101 15.20 -5.22 -1.63
CA ASP A 101 15.16 -6.17 -2.74
C ASP A 101 14.05 -7.18 -2.51
N LEU A 102 12.94 -6.99 -3.21
CA LEU A 102 11.77 -7.84 -3.07
C LEU A 102 11.88 -9.14 -3.86
N SER A 103 12.92 -9.31 -4.64
CA SER A 103 13.07 -10.51 -5.47
C SER A 103 13.22 -11.78 -4.63
N HIS A 104 13.81 -11.68 -3.44
CA HIS A 104 13.95 -12.82 -2.53
C HIS A 104 12.61 -13.25 -1.93
N ILE A 105 11.67 -12.33 -1.83
CA ILE A 105 10.35 -12.61 -1.25
C ILE A 105 9.51 -13.44 -2.22
N ASN A 106 9.69 -13.22 -3.53
CA ASN A 106 8.95 -13.91 -4.57
C ASN A 106 9.53 -15.29 -4.91
N LYS A 107 10.71 -15.59 -4.42
CA LYS A 107 11.31 -16.91 -4.57
C LYS A 107 10.80 -17.83 -3.48
N SER A 108 10.17 -18.86 -3.86
CA SER A 108 9.71 -19.89 -2.92
C SER A 108 10.81 -20.88 -2.60
#